data_f65750d4c99c9229f974213ae6c991c7
#
_entry.id   f65750d4c99c9229f974213ae6c991c7
#
_cell.length_a   1.000
_cell.length_b   1.000
_cell.length_c   1.000
_cell.angle_alpha   90.00
_cell.angle_beta   90.00
_cell.angle_gamma   90.00
#
_symmetry.space_group_name_H-M   'P 1'
#
loop_
_entity.id
_entity.type
_entity.pdbx_description
1 polymer ?
#
loop_
_entity_poly.entity_id
_entity_poly.type
_entity_poly.pdbx_seq_one_letter_code
_entity_poly.pdbx_strand_id
1 'polypeptide(L)'
;MNAGGYSPNALSVSTCKWIVKQHAGQKYKEAGTIRAMTKNKSPLLFFFITVIVIALLTLFGPEEKSLGSNVRIVYLHGAWVLAAEAAFATAALAGLLGLVLRKESFHAWSAALGRTGIIFWLTYLPLSLFAMQANWNGLFLAEPRFRIAMIFAITGILLQAGLWIFDISWLTSAANILYIIALRVVFATAQNVMHPPPSPIFNSGLWNIILFFVGLNILAWVAAYFLTRFFLTFKTSE
;
A
#
# COMPACT_ATOMS: atom_id res chain seq x y z
N MET A 1 -46.03 27.50 -63.62
CA MET A 1 -46.19 26.31 -62.77
C MET A 1 -44.91 25.46 -62.91
N ASN A 2 -43.98 25.58 -61.97
CA ASN A 2 -42.73 24.77 -61.95
C ASN A 2 -42.74 24.01 -60.64
N ALA A 3 -42.96 22.70 -60.74
CA ALA A 3 -42.86 21.76 -59.67
C ALA A 3 -41.41 21.37 -59.43
N GLY A 4 -40.78 21.86 -58.37
CA GLY A 4 -39.44 21.46 -57.94
C GLY A 4 -39.52 20.10 -57.27
N GLY A 5 -38.89 19.08 -57.87
CA GLY A 5 -38.77 17.76 -57.30
C GLY A 5 -37.77 17.75 -56.13
N TYR A 6 -38.20 17.42 -54.94
CA TYR A 6 -37.37 17.10 -53.79
C TYR A 6 -36.82 15.66 -53.95
N SER A 7 -35.50 15.53 -53.98
CA SER A 7 -34.82 14.21 -53.96
C SER A 7 -34.41 13.86 -52.53
N PRO A 8 -34.98 12.83 -51.87
CA PRO A 8 -34.74 12.51 -50.45
C PRO A 8 -33.53 11.63 -50.12
N ASN A 9 -32.67 11.25 -51.07
CA ASN A 9 -31.81 10.06 -50.87
C ASN A 9 -30.31 10.30 -50.68
N ALA A 10 -29.86 11.56 -50.57
CA ALA A 10 -28.41 11.82 -50.42
C ALA A 10 -27.91 11.91 -48.96
N LEU A 11 -28.79 12.09 -47.99
CA LEU A 11 -28.43 12.26 -46.58
C LEU A 11 -28.37 10.95 -45.76
N SER A 12 -28.88 9.81 -46.28
CA SER A 12 -28.99 8.58 -45.50
C SER A 12 -27.70 7.75 -45.42
N VAL A 13 -26.86 7.75 -46.46
CA VAL A 13 -25.70 6.88 -46.55
C VAL A 13 -24.49 7.41 -45.75
N SER A 14 -24.29 8.71 -45.72
CA SER A 14 -23.20 9.35 -44.94
C SER A 14 -23.50 9.31 -43.45
N THR A 15 -24.76 9.51 -43.04
CA THR A 15 -25.20 9.45 -41.64
C THR A 15 -25.09 8.03 -41.09
N CYS A 16 -25.45 7.02 -41.88
CA CYS A 16 -25.35 5.62 -41.49
C CYS A 16 -23.88 5.16 -41.29
N LYS A 17 -22.95 5.57 -42.18
CA LYS A 17 -21.50 5.33 -42.02
C LYS A 17 -20.93 5.99 -40.78
N TRP A 18 -21.41 7.17 -40.41
CA TRP A 18 -20.96 7.89 -39.21
C TRP A 18 -21.39 7.20 -37.92
N ILE A 19 -22.64 6.77 -37.84
CA ILE A 19 -23.21 6.04 -36.70
C ILE A 19 -22.49 4.70 -36.50
N VAL A 20 -22.22 3.94 -37.58
CA VAL A 20 -21.52 2.66 -37.52
C VAL A 20 -20.07 2.86 -37.04
N LYS A 21 -19.40 3.94 -37.47
CA LYS A 21 -18.01 4.25 -37.02
C LYS A 21 -17.96 4.69 -35.56
N GLN A 22 -18.98 5.41 -35.06
CA GLN A 22 -19.08 5.75 -33.63
C GLN A 22 -19.33 4.50 -32.77
N HIS A 23 -20.27 3.64 -33.15
CA HIS A 23 -20.53 2.39 -32.40
C HIS A 23 -19.35 1.41 -32.40
N ALA A 24 -18.60 1.31 -33.50
CA ALA A 24 -17.37 0.53 -33.55
C ALA A 24 -16.30 1.12 -32.62
N GLY A 25 -16.09 2.44 -32.65
CA GLY A 25 -15.14 3.14 -31.77
C GLY A 25 -15.49 3.00 -30.29
N GLN A 26 -16.80 3.00 -29.94
CA GLN A 26 -17.27 2.83 -28.57
C GLN A 26 -17.06 1.40 -28.07
N LYS A 27 -17.37 0.38 -28.89
CA LYS A 27 -17.07 -1.03 -28.57
C LYS A 27 -15.58 -1.31 -28.37
N TYR A 28 -14.70 -0.69 -29.16
CA TYR A 28 -13.23 -0.82 -28.97
C TYR A 28 -12.75 -0.14 -27.69
N LYS A 29 -13.33 1.02 -27.30
CA LYS A 29 -13.02 1.68 -26.03
C LYS A 29 -13.50 0.84 -24.84
N GLU A 30 -14.73 0.31 -24.89
CA GLU A 30 -15.27 -0.56 -23.82
C GLU A 30 -14.48 -1.86 -23.68
N ALA A 31 -14.12 -2.53 -24.79
CA ALA A 31 -13.27 -3.71 -24.76
C ALA A 31 -11.85 -3.42 -24.24
N GLY A 32 -11.28 -2.26 -24.57
CA GLY A 32 -10.01 -1.78 -24.03
C GLY A 32 -10.09 -1.50 -22.53
N THR A 33 -11.17 -0.89 -22.06
CA THR A 33 -11.41 -0.62 -20.64
C THR A 33 -11.63 -1.90 -19.85
N ILE A 34 -12.41 -2.86 -20.35
CA ILE A 34 -12.63 -4.17 -19.70
C ILE A 34 -11.31 -4.96 -19.65
N ARG A 35 -10.51 -4.94 -20.71
CA ARG A 35 -9.19 -5.62 -20.75
C ARG A 35 -8.17 -4.96 -19.79
N ALA A 36 -8.21 -3.64 -19.63
CA ALA A 36 -7.42 -2.91 -18.65
C ALA A 36 -7.85 -3.27 -17.21
N MET A 37 -9.14 -3.32 -16.94
CA MET A 37 -9.68 -3.69 -15.62
C MET A 37 -9.34 -5.15 -15.23
N THR A 38 -9.36 -6.10 -16.18
CA THR A 38 -8.96 -7.50 -15.91
C THR A 38 -7.47 -7.65 -15.69
N LYS A 39 -6.63 -6.86 -16.39
CA LYS A 39 -5.17 -6.86 -16.21
C LYS A 39 -4.76 -6.30 -14.83
N ASN A 40 -5.58 -5.43 -14.23
CA ASN A 40 -5.30 -4.78 -12.94
C ASN A 40 -5.65 -5.65 -11.72
N LYS A 41 -6.45 -6.70 -11.87
CA LYS A 41 -6.83 -7.58 -10.75
C LYS A 41 -5.72 -8.53 -10.30
N SER A 42 -4.78 -8.85 -11.18
CA SER A 42 -3.71 -9.81 -10.88
C SER A 42 -2.82 -9.41 -9.68
N PRO A 43 -2.28 -8.17 -9.54
CA PRO A 43 -1.45 -7.81 -8.39
C PRO A 43 -2.22 -7.86 -7.06
N LEU A 44 -3.48 -7.44 -7.04
CA LEU A 44 -4.31 -7.48 -5.83
C LEU A 44 -4.63 -8.92 -5.41
N LEU A 45 -4.87 -9.83 -6.36
CA LEU A 45 -5.04 -11.25 -6.07
C LEU A 45 -3.78 -11.83 -5.42
N PHE A 46 -2.60 -11.56 -5.98
CA PHE A 46 -1.33 -12.01 -5.40
C PHE A 46 -1.06 -11.41 -4.02
N PHE A 47 -1.46 -10.16 -3.78
CA PHE A 47 -1.43 -9.56 -2.46
C PHE A 47 -2.23 -10.39 -1.44
N PHE A 48 -3.51 -10.68 -1.73
CA PHE A 48 -4.34 -11.46 -0.81
C PHE A 48 -3.84 -12.89 -0.63
N ILE A 49 -3.38 -13.55 -1.70
CA ILE A 49 -2.76 -14.89 -1.59
C ILE A 49 -1.56 -14.83 -0.65
N THR A 50 -0.68 -13.84 -0.80
CA THR A 50 0.50 -13.69 0.06
C THR A 50 0.12 -13.42 1.51
N VAL A 51 -0.90 -12.59 1.76
CA VAL A 51 -1.43 -12.33 3.10
C VAL A 51 -1.99 -13.60 3.74
N ILE A 52 -2.73 -14.42 2.99
CA ILE A 52 -3.23 -15.71 3.48
C ILE A 52 -2.06 -16.65 3.83
N VAL A 53 -1.04 -16.72 2.97
CA VAL A 53 0.16 -17.53 3.25
C VAL A 53 0.87 -17.06 4.52
N ILE A 54 1.02 -15.74 4.71
CA ILE A 54 1.61 -15.17 5.94
C ILE A 54 0.78 -15.57 7.16
N ALA A 55 -0.55 -15.43 7.09
CA ALA A 55 -1.43 -15.79 8.20
C ALA A 55 -1.30 -17.28 8.55
N LEU A 56 -1.34 -18.18 7.55
CA LEU A 56 -1.18 -19.62 7.75
C LEU A 56 0.19 -19.97 8.34
N LEU A 57 1.28 -19.40 7.81
CA LEU A 57 2.63 -19.64 8.33
C LEU A 57 2.76 -19.15 9.78
N THR A 58 2.15 -18.01 10.11
CA THR A 58 2.16 -17.46 11.48
C THR A 58 1.55 -18.43 12.48
N LEU A 59 0.50 -19.17 12.12
CA LEU A 59 -0.15 -20.17 13.01
C LEU A 59 0.81 -21.32 13.37
N PHE A 60 1.78 -21.63 12.54
CA PHE A 60 2.77 -22.70 12.73
C PHE A 60 4.14 -22.17 13.17
N GLY A 61 4.25 -20.88 13.50
CA GLY A 61 5.50 -20.25 13.94
C GLY A 61 6.06 -20.89 15.20
N PRO A 62 7.40 -20.87 15.39
CA PRO A 62 8.03 -21.42 16.58
C PRO A 62 7.54 -20.70 17.85
N GLU A 63 7.41 -21.45 18.92
CA GLU A 63 7.05 -20.93 20.24
C GLU A 63 8.31 -20.42 20.96
N GLU A 64 8.13 -19.47 21.87
CA GLU A 64 9.18 -18.94 22.74
C GLU A 64 8.84 -19.28 24.20
N LYS A 65 9.86 -19.55 25.03
CA LYS A 65 9.67 -20.08 26.39
C LYS A 65 8.82 -19.20 27.30
N SER A 66 8.94 -17.87 27.19
CA SER A 66 8.24 -16.91 28.07
C SER A 66 6.85 -16.59 27.57
N LEU A 67 6.64 -16.53 26.26
CA LEU A 67 5.37 -16.12 25.64
C LEU A 67 4.56 -17.30 25.10
N GLY A 68 5.16 -18.51 25.03
CA GLY A 68 4.52 -19.68 24.43
C GLY A 68 4.07 -19.41 22.98
N SER A 69 2.88 -19.89 22.63
CA SER A 69 2.29 -19.66 21.30
C SER A 69 1.87 -18.21 21.04
N ASN A 70 1.72 -17.36 22.07
CA ASN A 70 1.35 -15.96 21.93
C ASN A 70 2.41 -15.13 21.20
N VAL A 71 3.66 -15.60 21.15
CA VAL A 71 4.73 -14.95 20.39
C VAL A 71 4.42 -14.86 18.88
N ARG A 72 3.56 -15.73 18.36
CA ARG A 72 3.19 -15.78 16.94
C ARG A 72 2.57 -14.46 16.45
N ILE A 73 1.69 -13.87 17.26
CA ILE A 73 1.11 -12.55 16.95
C ILE A 73 2.16 -11.43 17.00
N VAL A 74 3.19 -11.58 17.85
CA VAL A 74 4.32 -10.63 17.90
C VAL A 74 5.15 -10.68 16.61
N TYR A 75 5.37 -11.88 16.06
CA TYR A 75 6.06 -12.00 14.76
C TYR A 75 5.27 -11.33 13.64
N LEU A 76 3.95 -11.58 13.56
CA LEU A 76 3.10 -10.98 12.55
C LEU A 76 3.06 -9.46 12.68
N HIS A 77 2.83 -8.95 13.89
CA HIS A 77 2.85 -7.53 14.20
C HIS A 77 4.17 -6.87 13.79
N GLY A 78 5.30 -7.47 14.21
CA GLY A 78 6.63 -6.96 13.88
C GLY A 78 6.91 -6.95 12.37
N ALA A 79 6.58 -8.03 11.66
CA ALA A 79 6.77 -8.10 10.20
C ALA A 79 5.91 -7.07 9.47
N TRP A 80 4.69 -6.83 9.95
CA TRP A 80 3.77 -5.85 9.37
C TRP A 80 4.25 -4.41 9.52
N VAL A 81 4.73 -4.04 10.71
CA VAL A 81 5.29 -2.71 10.96
C VAL A 81 6.56 -2.47 10.15
N LEU A 82 7.44 -3.46 10.06
CA LEU A 82 8.67 -3.35 9.26
C LEU A 82 8.36 -3.25 7.76
N ALA A 83 7.31 -3.91 7.27
CA ALA A 83 6.86 -3.75 5.89
C ALA A 83 6.33 -2.34 5.62
N ALA A 84 5.59 -1.74 6.55
CA ALA A 84 5.13 -0.36 6.45
C ALA A 84 6.31 0.63 6.42
N GLU A 85 7.26 0.49 7.35
CA GLU A 85 8.47 1.34 7.41
C GLU A 85 9.32 1.20 6.15
N ALA A 86 9.51 -0.03 5.63
CA ALA A 86 10.23 -0.27 4.38
C ALA A 86 9.52 0.39 3.19
N ALA A 87 8.18 0.33 3.14
CA ALA A 87 7.40 0.98 2.09
C ALA A 87 7.54 2.51 2.17
N PHE A 88 7.49 3.13 3.35
CA PHE A 88 7.72 4.57 3.51
C PHE A 88 9.15 4.98 3.17
N ALA A 89 10.15 4.20 3.59
CA ALA A 89 11.55 4.48 3.27
C ALA A 89 11.82 4.39 1.76
N THR A 90 11.29 3.37 1.09
CA THR A 90 11.41 3.23 -0.36
C THR A 90 10.57 4.28 -1.11
N ALA A 91 9.41 4.72 -0.56
CA ALA A 91 8.65 5.84 -1.11
C ALA A 91 9.45 7.14 -1.07
N ALA A 92 10.14 7.42 0.05
CA ALA A 92 11.01 8.58 0.18
C ALA A 92 12.19 8.52 -0.78
N LEU A 93 12.85 7.36 -0.89
CA LEU A 93 13.96 7.17 -1.83
C LEU A 93 13.51 7.37 -3.28
N ALA A 94 12.41 6.76 -3.70
CA ALA A 94 11.82 6.99 -5.01
C ALA A 94 11.44 8.46 -5.22
N GLY A 95 10.85 9.10 -4.20
CA GLY A 95 10.51 10.52 -4.22
C GLY A 95 11.75 11.41 -4.41
N LEU A 96 12.82 11.15 -3.69
CA LEU A 96 14.09 11.85 -3.82
C LEU A 96 14.67 11.71 -5.24
N LEU A 97 14.68 10.48 -5.77
CA LEU A 97 15.11 10.23 -7.14
C LEU A 97 14.22 10.95 -8.16
N GLY A 98 12.91 11.01 -7.92
CA GLY A 98 11.97 11.76 -8.76
C GLY A 98 12.27 13.25 -8.79
N LEU A 99 12.53 13.85 -7.62
CA LEU A 99 12.86 15.28 -7.50
C LEU A 99 14.21 15.61 -8.15
N VAL A 100 15.24 14.79 -7.93
CA VAL A 100 16.59 15.03 -8.45
C VAL A 100 16.67 14.77 -9.95
N LEU A 101 16.13 13.64 -10.42
CA LEU A 101 16.21 13.22 -11.82
C LEU A 101 15.06 13.80 -12.68
N ARG A 102 14.07 14.45 -12.06
CA ARG A 102 12.88 15.01 -12.73
C ARG A 102 12.14 13.99 -13.59
N LYS A 103 12.02 12.74 -13.10
CA LYS A 103 11.37 11.64 -13.82
C LYS A 103 10.05 11.27 -13.16
N GLU A 104 8.94 11.41 -13.88
CA GLU A 104 7.58 11.10 -13.41
C GLU A 104 7.40 9.66 -12.95
N SER A 105 8.13 8.70 -13.52
CA SER A 105 8.07 7.31 -13.09
C SER A 105 8.46 7.13 -11.61
N PHE A 106 9.46 7.86 -11.11
CA PHE A 106 9.85 7.80 -9.71
C PHE A 106 8.83 8.47 -8.79
N HIS A 107 8.20 9.57 -9.23
CA HIS A 107 7.09 10.19 -8.49
C HIS A 107 5.91 9.23 -8.38
N ALA A 108 5.56 8.51 -9.46
CA ALA A 108 4.50 7.50 -9.43
C ALA A 108 4.81 6.36 -8.44
N TRP A 109 6.06 5.87 -8.42
CA TRP A 109 6.49 4.87 -7.43
C TRP A 109 6.41 5.41 -6.01
N SER A 110 6.87 6.65 -5.76
CA SER A 110 6.76 7.29 -4.45
C SER A 110 5.31 7.35 -3.95
N ALA A 111 4.39 7.77 -4.81
CA ALA A 111 2.96 7.84 -4.48
C ALA A 111 2.37 6.46 -4.17
N ALA A 112 2.65 5.45 -5.00
CA ALA A 112 2.14 4.10 -4.81
C ALA A 112 2.69 3.45 -3.53
N LEU A 113 3.99 3.61 -3.25
CA LEU A 113 4.66 3.11 -2.05
C LEU A 113 4.16 3.82 -0.79
N GLY A 114 3.92 5.14 -0.83
CA GLY A 114 3.35 5.89 0.28
C GLY A 114 1.96 5.38 0.66
N ARG A 115 1.09 5.12 -0.33
CA ARG A 115 -0.24 4.50 -0.13
C ARG A 115 -0.13 3.09 0.44
N THR A 116 0.80 2.29 -0.06
CA THR A 116 1.07 0.95 0.47
C THR A 116 1.50 1.01 1.93
N GLY A 117 2.45 1.89 2.25
CA GLY A 117 2.93 2.08 3.61
C GLY A 117 1.81 2.44 4.58
N ILE A 118 0.90 3.35 4.19
CA ILE A 118 -0.24 3.73 5.04
C ILE A 118 -1.21 2.56 5.27
N ILE A 119 -1.48 1.71 4.27
CA ILE A 119 -2.34 0.54 4.46
C ILE A 119 -1.72 -0.44 5.45
N PHE A 120 -0.42 -0.75 5.30
CA PHE A 120 0.28 -1.61 6.26
C PHE A 120 0.32 -0.97 7.65
N TRP A 121 0.56 0.36 7.74
CA TRP A 121 0.59 1.10 8.99
C TRP A 121 -0.77 1.12 9.71
N LEU A 122 -1.89 1.23 8.98
CA LEU A 122 -3.23 1.16 9.55
C LEU A 122 -3.58 -0.24 10.02
N THR A 123 -3.25 -1.24 9.22
CA THR A 123 -3.61 -2.62 9.51
C THR A 123 -2.73 -3.26 10.59
N TYR A 124 -1.53 -2.70 10.88
CA TYR A 124 -0.75 -3.17 12.02
C TYR A 124 -1.31 -2.71 13.37
N LEU A 125 -2.04 -1.59 13.45
CA LEU A 125 -2.60 -1.12 14.72
C LEU A 125 -3.50 -2.16 15.42
N PRO A 126 -4.51 -2.76 14.75
CA PRO A 126 -5.24 -3.86 15.39
C PRO A 126 -4.36 -5.05 15.74
N LEU A 127 -3.36 -5.39 14.92
CA LEU A 127 -2.39 -6.45 15.27
C LEU A 127 -1.61 -6.12 16.54
N SER A 128 -1.27 -4.83 16.75
CA SER A 128 -0.65 -4.35 17.98
C SER A 128 -1.55 -4.54 19.20
N LEU A 129 -2.84 -4.24 19.07
CA LEU A 129 -3.82 -4.47 20.15
C LEU A 129 -3.96 -5.96 20.49
N PHE A 130 -4.03 -6.83 19.49
CA PHE A 130 -4.03 -8.27 19.70
C PHE A 130 -2.73 -8.76 20.37
N ALA A 131 -1.58 -8.24 19.97
CA ALA A 131 -0.30 -8.57 20.59
C ALA A 131 -0.25 -8.12 22.06
N MET A 132 -0.73 -6.92 22.38
CA MET A 132 -0.86 -6.43 23.76
C MET A 132 -1.76 -7.34 24.60
N GLN A 133 -2.97 -7.63 24.12
CA GLN A 133 -3.92 -8.47 24.84
C GLN A 133 -3.37 -9.87 25.09
N ALA A 134 -2.73 -10.48 24.08
CA ALA A 134 -2.22 -11.84 24.19
C ALA A 134 -1.01 -11.98 25.13
N ASN A 135 -0.14 -10.96 25.18
CA ASN A 135 1.13 -11.07 25.89
C ASN A 135 1.20 -10.27 27.21
N TRP A 136 0.35 -9.25 27.36
CA TRP A 136 0.34 -8.40 28.56
C TRP A 136 -0.97 -8.45 29.33
N ASN A 137 -1.92 -9.26 28.88
CA ASN A 137 -3.25 -9.41 29.47
C ASN A 137 -4.01 -8.08 29.64
N GLY A 138 -3.87 -7.17 28.67
CA GLY A 138 -4.55 -5.88 28.68
C GLY A 138 -4.18 -5.00 27.50
N LEU A 139 -5.00 -3.97 27.26
CA LEU A 139 -4.79 -2.98 26.21
C LEU A 139 -4.12 -1.73 26.80
N PHE A 140 -2.84 -1.56 26.56
CA PHE A 140 -2.05 -0.43 27.05
C PHE A 140 -2.07 0.73 26.06
N LEU A 141 -3.23 1.35 25.88
CA LEU A 141 -3.42 2.47 24.93
C LEU A 141 -2.61 3.72 25.28
N ALA A 142 -2.10 3.79 26.53
CA ALA A 142 -1.23 4.86 26.97
C ALA A 142 0.25 4.64 26.61
N GLU A 143 0.60 3.46 26.06
CA GLU A 143 1.97 3.16 25.64
C GLU A 143 2.44 4.19 24.58
N PRO A 144 3.61 4.83 24.79
CA PRO A 144 4.04 5.97 23.98
C PRO A 144 4.16 5.65 22.49
N ARG A 145 4.70 4.48 22.12
CA ARG A 145 4.85 4.09 20.72
C ARG A 145 3.49 3.82 20.06
N PHE A 146 2.54 3.24 20.79
CA PHE A 146 1.19 3.02 20.27
C PHE A 146 0.49 4.37 20.00
N ARG A 147 0.61 5.34 20.92
CA ARG A 147 0.06 6.69 20.73
C ARG A 147 0.70 7.40 19.53
N ILE A 148 2.02 7.36 19.42
CA ILE A 148 2.74 7.91 18.26
C ILE A 148 2.26 7.24 16.97
N ALA A 149 2.14 5.91 16.98
CA ALA A 149 1.66 5.17 15.83
C ALA A 149 0.24 5.57 15.40
N MET A 150 -0.67 5.79 16.35
CA MET A 150 -2.02 6.29 16.10
C MET A 150 -2.01 7.70 15.50
N ILE A 151 -1.19 8.61 16.03
CA ILE A 151 -1.05 9.96 15.49
C ILE A 151 -0.55 9.91 14.04
N PHE A 152 0.50 9.13 13.77
CA PHE A 152 1.03 8.95 12.41
C PHE A 152 0.04 8.22 11.50
N ALA A 153 -0.81 7.33 12.00
CA ALA A 153 -1.88 6.73 11.21
C ALA A 153 -2.89 7.79 10.73
N ILE A 154 -3.39 8.60 11.65
CA ILE A 154 -4.37 9.67 11.33
C ILE A 154 -3.75 10.70 10.38
N THR A 155 -2.57 11.22 10.72
CA THR A 155 -1.88 12.22 9.88
C THR A 155 -1.51 11.64 8.52
N GLY A 156 -1.09 10.36 8.45
CA GLY A 156 -0.78 9.69 7.20
C GLY A 156 -1.99 9.48 6.29
N ILE A 157 -3.16 9.11 6.84
CA ILE A 157 -4.42 9.04 6.06
C ILE A 157 -4.75 10.41 5.47
N LEU A 158 -4.78 11.45 6.32
CA LEU A 158 -5.13 12.80 5.88
C LEU A 158 -4.14 13.31 4.84
N LEU A 159 -2.84 13.05 5.03
CA LEU A 159 -1.79 13.40 4.10
C LEU A 159 -2.00 12.69 2.75
N GLN A 160 -2.14 11.37 2.72
CA GLN A 160 -2.30 10.62 1.47
C GLN A 160 -3.62 10.97 0.76
N ALA A 161 -4.70 11.22 1.50
CA ALA A 161 -5.97 11.68 0.93
C ALA A 161 -5.81 13.08 0.29
N GLY A 162 -5.19 14.02 0.98
CA GLY A 162 -4.91 15.36 0.45
C GLY A 162 -4.02 15.32 -0.79
N LEU A 163 -2.94 14.52 -0.75
CA LEU A 163 -2.04 14.35 -1.89
C LEU A 163 -2.72 13.71 -3.09
N TRP A 164 -3.68 12.84 -2.87
CA TRP A 164 -4.50 12.26 -3.95
C TRP A 164 -5.44 13.29 -4.58
N ILE A 165 -6.05 14.16 -3.76
CA ILE A 165 -6.96 15.22 -4.25
C ILE A 165 -6.17 16.28 -5.04
N PHE A 166 -5.00 16.70 -4.55
CA PHE A 166 -4.20 17.72 -5.24
C PHE A 166 -3.49 17.20 -6.49
N ASP A 167 -3.19 15.92 -6.57
CA ASP A 167 -2.48 15.22 -7.67
C ASP A 167 -1.21 15.92 -8.17
N ILE A 168 -0.42 16.49 -7.25
CA ILE A 168 0.85 17.16 -7.56
C ILE A 168 2.01 16.19 -7.29
N SER A 169 2.63 15.67 -8.34
CA SER A 169 3.64 14.60 -8.27
C SER A 169 4.84 14.95 -7.38
N TRP A 170 5.43 16.15 -7.55
CA TRP A 170 6.58 16.57 -6.76
C TRP A 170 6.23 16.79 -5.29
N LEU A 171 5.03 17.32 -5.01
CA LEU A 171 4.54 17.54 -3.65
C LEU A 171 4.35 16.20 -2.92
N THR A 172 3.80 15.20 -3.59
CA THR A 172 3.66 13.84 -3.06
C THR A 172 5.02 13.26 -2.68
N SER A 173 6.03 13.42 -3.53
CA SER A 173 7.39 12.96 -3.24
C SER A 173 8.03 13.67 -2.05
N ALA A 174 7.92 14.99 -1.98
CA ALA A 174 8.44 15.78 -0.87
C ALA A 174 7.72 15.41 0.44
N ALA A 175 6.41 15.25 0.41
CA ALA A 175 5.61 14.87 1.58
C ALA A 175 5.98 13.47 2.10
N ASN A 176 6.19 12.48 1.23
CA ASN A 176 6.61 11.15 1.64
C ASN A 176 8.00 11.16 2.30
N ILE A 177 8.94 11.99 1.80
CA ILE A 177 10.26 12.17 2.43
C ILE A 177 10.09 12.75 3.84
N LEU A 178 9.33 13.84 3.99
CA LEU A 178 9.11 14.48 5.28
C LEU A 178 8.38 13.56 6.26
N TYR A 179 7.41 12.78 5.77
CA TYR A 179 6.63 11.87 6.60
C TYR A 179 7.50 10.79 7.25
N ILE A 180 8.38 10.10 6.50
CA ILE A 180 9.24 9.07 7.09
C ILE A 180 10.30 9.66 8.01
N ILE A 181 10.86 10.83 7.68
CA ILE A 181 11.81 11.51 8.56
C ILE A 181 11.12 11.85 9.89
N ALA A 182 9.94 12.48 9.85
CA ALA A 182 9.17 12.82 11.05
C ALA A 182 8.83 11.57 11.87
N LEU A 183 8.35 10.50 11.20
CA LEU A 183 8.05 9.23 11.84
C LEU A 183 9.28 8.70 12.60
N ARG A 184 10.43 8.61 11.95
CA ARG A 184 11.66 8.06 12.57
C ARG A 184 12.18 8.92 13.70
N VAL A 185 12.18 10.24 13.54
CA VAL A 185 12.63 11.18 14.59
C VAL A 185 11.73 11.06 15.82
N VAL A 186 10.39 11.11 15.64
CA VAL A 186 9.46 11.04 16.77
C VAL A 186 9.51 9.68 17.47
N PHE A 187 9.61 8.57 16.72
CA PHE A 187 9.78 7.23 17.32
C PHE A 187 11.12 7.09 18.08
N ALA A 188 12.19 7.69 17.58
CA ALA A 188 13.50 7.65 18.24
C ALA A 188 13.53 8.47 19.57
N THR A 189 12.67 9.46 19.71
CA THR A 189 12.57 10.30 20.94
C THR A 189 11.58 9.75 21.95
N ALA A 190 10.84 8.66 21.63
CA ALA A 190 9.87 8.07 22.54
C ALA A 190 10.56 7.50 23.80
N GLN A 191 10.10 7.97 24.97
CA GLN A 191 10.59 7.52 26.27
C GLN A 191 9.56 6.62 26.95
N ASN A 192 9.98 5.87 27.98
CA ASN A 192 9.12 5.00 28.79
C ASN A 192 8.36 3.95 27.95
N VAL A 193 9.03 3.43 26.91
CA VAL A 193 8.47 2.38 26.03
C VAL A 193 8.54 1.01 26.70
N MET A 194 7.54 0.18 26.51
CA MET A 194 7.46 -1.14 27.15
C MET A 194 8.48 -2.14 26.61
N HIS A 195 8.87 -2.00 25.35
CA HIS A 195 9.96 -2.80 24.77
C HIS A 195 10.97 -1.88 24.07
N PRO A 196 12.21 -1.84 24.54
CA PRO A 196 13.24 -1.00 23.94
C PRO A 196 13.68 -1.54 22.56
N PRO A 197 14.16 -0.69 21.65
CA PRO A 197 14.92 -1.11 20.49
C PRO A 197 16.32 -1.61 20.91
N PRO A 198 16.98 -2.50 20.13
CA PRO A 198 16.48 -3.14 18.92
C PRO A 198 15.43 -4.20 19.19
N SER A 199 14.84 -4.78 18.15
CA SER A 199 13.78 -5.80 18.27
C SER A 199 14.24 -6.97 19.18
N PRO A 200 13.46 -7.33 20.21
CA PRO A 200 13.79 -8.47 21.09
C PRO A 200 13.98 -9.79 20.31
N ILE A 201 13.32 -9.93 19.15
CA ILE A 201 13.42 -11.12 18.29
C ILE A 201 14.86 -11.31 17.77
N PHE A 202 15.47 -10.25 17.25
CA PHE A 202 16.85 -10.32 16.73
C PHE A 202 17.89 -10.53 17.85
N ASN A 203 17.58 -10.10 19.07
CA ASN A 203 18.45 -10.28 20.23
C ASN A 203 18.19 -11.57 21.01
N SER A 204 17.23 -12.40 20.58
CA SER A 204 16.86 -13.63 21.29
C SER A 204 17.97 -14.69 21.28
N GLY A 205 18.91 -14.64 20.33
CA GLY A 205 19.91 -15.67 20.10
C GLY A 205 19.35 -17.00 19.57
N LEU A 206 18.05 -17.09 19.32
CA LEU A 206 17.35 -18.29 18.85
C LEU A 206 17.20 -18.26 17.33
N TRP A 207 18.09 -18.95 16.63
CA TRP A 207 18.13 -18.91 15.16
C TRP A 207 16.85 -19.37 14.47
N ASN A 208 16.13 -20.35 15.03
CA ASN A 208 14.85 -20.80 14.49
C ASN A 208 13.79 -19.66 14.51
N ILE A 209 13.75 -18.86 15.57
CA ILE A 209 12.86 -17.70 15.70
C ILE A 209 13.29 -16.59 14.75
N ILE A 210 14.59 -16.28 14.71
CA ILE A 210 15.15 -15.24 13.86
C ILE A 210 14.89 -15.56 12.38
N LEU A 211 15.18 -16.78 11.93
CA LEU A 211 14.98 -17.18 10.54
C LEU A 211 13.50 -17.20 10.16
N PHE A 212 12.63 -17.66 11.05
CA PHE A 212 11.18 -17.61 10.84
C PHE A 212 10.70 -16.16 10.67
N PHE A 213 11.13 -15.28 11.57
CA PHE A 213 10.77 -13.86 11.52
C PHE A 213 11.30 -13.15 10.26
N VAL A 214 12.53 -13.44 9.84
CA VAL A 214 13.09 -12.95 8.57
C VAL A 214 12.26 -13.44 7.38
N GLY A 215 11.86 -14.72 7.37
CA GLY A 215 10.99 -15.27 6.34
C GLY A 215 9.63 -14.55 6.26
N LEU A 216 9.00 -14.28 7.42
CA LEU A 216 7.76 -13.49 7.46
C LEU A 216 7.96 -12.06 6.93
N ASN A 217 9.10 -11.41 7.27
CA ASN A 217 9.41 -10.07 6.74
C ASN A 217 9.54 -10.07 5.21
N ILE A 218 10.24 -11.06 4.65
CA ILE A 218 10.36 -11.19 3.19
C ILE A 218 8.98 -11.32 2.55
N LEU A 219 8.11 -12.17 3.09
CA LEU A 219 6.75 -12.34 2.59
C LEU A 219 5.91 -11.05 2.74
N ALA A 220 6.04 -10.33 3.86
CA ALA A 220 5.37 -9.05 4.05
C ALA A 220 5.83 -8.00 3.04
N TRP A 221 7.12 -7.97 2.69
CA TRP A 221 7.64 -7.09 1.63
C TRP A 221 7.14 -7.52 0.24
N VAL A 222 7.00 -8.82 -0.03
CA VAL A 222 6.38 -9.33 -1.27
C VAL A 222 4.92 -8.90 -1.35
N ALA A 223 4.17 -8.99 -0.26
CA ALA A 223 2.80 -8.48 -0.20
C ALA A 223 2.75 -6.96 -0.46
N ALA A 224 3.64 -6.18 0.19
CA ALA A 224 3.76 -4.74 -0.02
C ALA A 224 4.09 -4.41 -1.48
N TYR A 225 4.97 -5.18 -2.14
CA TYR A 225 5.27 -5.03 -3.56
C TYR A 225 4.03 -5.24 -4.43
N PHE A 226 3.23 -6.31 -4.22
CA PHE A 226 2.02 -6.54 -4.99
C PHE A 226 0.98 -5.44 -4.78
N LEU A 227 0.82 -4.96 -3.56
CA LEU A 227 -0.07 -3.83 -3.26
C LEU A 227 0.41 -2.53 -3.94
N THR A 228 1.71 -2.28 -3.95
CA THR A 228 2.31 -1.14 -4.67
C THR A 228 2.07 -1.26 -6.18
N ARG A 229 2.26 -2.46 -6.76
CA ARG A 229 1.96 -2.70 -8.18
C ARG A 229 0.49 -2.47 -8.51
N PHE A 230 -0.42 -2.81 -7.61
CA PHE A 230 -1.84 -2.48 -7.75
C PHE A 230 -2.06 -0.96 -7.81
N PHE A 231 -1.47 -0.18 -6.90
CA PHE A 231 -1.62 1.28 -6.93
C PHE A 231 -1.00 1.94 -8.16
N LEU A 232 0.09 1.40 -8.69
CA LEU A 232 0.67 1.90 -9.94
C LEU A 232 -0.25 1.76 -11.15
N THR A 233 -1.18 0.79 -11.13
CA THR A 233 -2.11 0.59 -12.25
C THR A 233 -3.21 1.65 -12.32
N PHE A 234 -3.53 2.32 -11.22
CA PHE A 234 -4.52 3.40 -11.23
C PHE A 234 -4.04 4.66 -11.96
N LYS A 235 -2.75 4.95 -11.95
CA LYS A 235 -2.20 6.14 -12.60
C LYS A 235 -1.96 5.98 -14.11
N THR A 236 -2.02 4.77 -14.65
CA THR A 236 -1.82 4.50 -16.09
C THR A 236 -3.12 4.46 -16.89
N SER A 237 -4.27 4.69 -16.24
CA SER A 237 -5.60 4.64 -16.88
C SER A 237 -6.20 6.03 -17.17
N GLU A 238 -5.49 7.11 -16.84
CA GLU A 238 -5.79 8.49 -17.23
C GLU A 238 -4.88 8.93 -18.41
#